data_8432ddc347f70f9f3bc79e0fa18ca4f9
#
_entry.id   8432ddc347f70f9f3bc79e0fa18ca4f9
#
_cell.length_a   1.000
_cell.length_b   1.000
_cell.length_c   1.000
_cell.angle_alpha   90.00
_cell.angle_beta   90.00
_cell.angle_gamma   90.00
#
_symmetry.space_group_name_H-M   'P 1'
#
loop_
_entity.id
_entity.type
_entity.pdbx_description
1 polymer ?
#
loop_
_entity_poly.entity_id
_entity_poly.type
_entity_poly.pdbx_seq_one_letter_code
_entity_poly.pdbx_strand_id
1 'polypeptide(L)'
;MKRANNLFPKLVSEENLRLAIFAVNVTHRFHPHHRPNRTVARVEADIDRYVKELREIITGGYEANEPRLARRWDKSAGKWRDISEPRLWPDQYVHHAVIQVLEPIMMRGMDNFCCGSIRNRGIHYGVRAIKKWMRTDPKGTKYAEELDIHHFYDSLTAETVMKRLRRLVKDRRMLEVCERLMKHGILIGAYFSQWFANTVLQPLDRLIRESGMCDHYLRYMDNFTLFGRNKRKLRRLRELIEKWLAAHGLRLNGKWQLYPTAKRTVAALGYRFGRGYTLLRKRNMVRLKHSLSACRRAMRRHHAIKPALAQGLLSRLGQMKHCNHVHFFQSYVEAGLQRKLKCVVREHARKERARWNTSTEQALSAA
;
A
#
# COMPACT_ATOMS: atom_id res chain seq x y z
N MET A 1 -9.18 16.16 20.38
CA MET A 1 -10.10 15.12 19.84
C MET A 1 -10.38 14.10 20.93
N LYS A 2 -11.66 13.73 21.17
CA LYS A 2 -12.04 12.73 22.20
C LYS A 2 -11.48 11.36 21.81
N ARG A 3 -10.77 10.68 22.75
CA ARG A 3 -10.21 9.34 22.52
C ARG A 3 -11.33 8.30 22.40
N ALA A 4 -11.17 7.35 21.48
CA ALA A 4 -12.13 6.27 21.28
C ALA A 4 -12.05 5.25 22.44
N ASN A 5 -13.19 4.74 22.85
CA ASN A 5 -13.34 3.75 23.91
C ASN A 5 -14.31 2.65 23.48
N ASN A 6 -14.41 1.57 24.25
CA ASN A 6 -15.31 0.45 23.99
C ASN A 6 -15.11 -0.18 22.61
N LEU A 7 -13.85 -0.40 22.22
CA LEU A 7 -13.45 -0.96 20.94
C LEU A 7 -13.25 -2.47 20.99
N PHE A 8 -12.83 -3.01 22.14
CA PHE A 8 -12.56 -4.43 22.30
C PHE A 8 -13.82 -5.30 22.06
N PRO A 9 -15.02 -4.95 22.57
CA PRO A 9 -16.22 -5.69 22.20
C PRO A 9 -16.50 -5.72 20.69
N LYS A 10 -16.20 -4.61 19.99
CA LYS A 10 -16.30 -4.55 18.52
C LYS A 10 -15.26 -5.43 17.83
N LEU A 11 -14.04 -5.48 18.36
CA LEU A 11 -12.97 -6.33 17.84
C LEU A 11 -13.37 -7.80 17.83
N VAL A 12 -13.95 -8.30 18.93
CA VAL A 12 -14.35 -9.71 19.12
C VAL A 12 -15.78 -10.00 18.66
N SER A 13 -16.50 -9.03 18.10
CA SER A 13 -17.84 -9.26 17.56
C SER A 13 -17.78 -10.24 16.39
N GLU A 14 -18.80 -11.07 16.27
CA GLU A 14 -18.91 -12.07 15.21
C GLU A 14 -18.84 -11.43 13.82
N GLU A 15 -19.56 -10.33 13.63
CA GLU A 15 -19.55 -9.57 12.37
C GLU A 15 -18.14 -9.15 11.97
N ASN A 16 -17.39 -8.54 12.91
CA ASN A 16 -16.03 -8.08 12.62
C ASN A 16 -15.08 -9.25 12.27
N LEU A 17 -15.19 -10.35 13.00
CA LEU A 17 -14.34 -11.52 12.75
C LEU A 17 -14.67 -12.21 11.42
N ARG A 18 -15.95 -12.33 11.05
CA ARG A 18 -16.37 -12.82 9.74
C ARG A 18 -15.86 -11.94 8.59
N LEU A 19 -15.94 -10.61 8.74
CA LEU A 19 -15.38 -9.67 7.76
C LEU A 19 -13.86 -9.81 7.63
N ALA A 20 -13.15 -10.01 8.75
CA ALA A 20 -11.71 -10.24 8.73
C ALA A 20 -11.34 -11.54 8.00
N ILE A 21 -12.06 -12.63 8.29
CA ILE A 21 -11.90 -13.92 7.59
C ILE A 21 -12.14 -13.74 6.10
N PHE A 22 -13.23 -13.12 5.70
CA PHE A 22 -13.54 -12.87 4.30
C PHE A 22 -12.42 -12.07 3.60
N ALA A 23 -11.96 -10.97 4.22
CA ALA A 23 -10.93 -10.11 3.63
C ALA A 23 -9.59 -10.83 3.42
N VAL A 24 -9.16 -11.63 4.40
CA VAL A 24 -7.95 -12.44 4.31
C VAL A 24 -8.10 -13.54 3.26
N ASN A 25 -9.20 -14.27 3.30
CA ASN A 25 -9.45 -15.39 2.39
C ASN A 25 -9.44 -14.95 0.92
N VAL A 26 -10.15 -13.86 0.58
CA VAL A 26 -10.15 -13.31 -0.79
C VAL A 26 -8.74 -12.96 -1.27
N THR A 27 -7.89 -12.46 -0.38
CA THR A 27 -6.53 -12.04 -0.72
C THR A 27 -5.55 -13.21 -0.84
N HIS A 28 -5.75 -14.26 -0.04
CA HIS A 28 -4.79 -15.36 0.14
C HIS A 28 -5.27 -16.73 -0.40
N ARG A 29 -6.34 -16.79 -1.18
CA ARG A 29 -6.86 -18.04 -1.77
C ARG A 29 -5.79 -18.85 -2.48
N PHE A 30 -4.85 -18.19 -3.14
CA PHE A 30 -3.79 -18.83 -3.91
C PHE A 30 -2.41 -18.38 -3.46
N HIS A 31 -1.48 -19.33 -3.41
CA HIS A 31 -0.06 -19.03 -3.30
C HIS A 31 0.46 -18.34 -4.57
N PRO A 32 1.66 -17.68 -4.53
CA PRO A 32 2.25 -17.04 -5.70
C PRO A 32 2.39 -17.92 -6.95
N HIS A 33 2.39 -19.24 -6.79
CA HIS A 33 2.45 -20.23 -7.87
C HIS A 33 1.08 -20.79 -8.25
N HIS A 34 -0.01 -20.08 -7.95
CA HIS A 34 -1.39 -20.47 -8.28
C HIS A 34 -1.84 -21.83 -7.68
N ARG A 35 -1.21 -22.26 -6.58
CA ARG A 35 -1.68 -23.40 -5.80
C ARG A 35 -2.69 -22.93 -4.75
N PRO A 36 -3.82 -23.61 -4.58
CA PRO A 36 -4.77 -23.30 -3.52
C PRO A 36 -4.10 -23.28 -2.14
N ASN A 37 -4.47 -22.29 -1.34
CA ASN A 37 -3.94 -22.17 0.01
C ASN A 37 -4.73 -23.05 0.97
N ARG A 38 -4.14 -24.14 1.43
CA ARG A 38 -4.79 -25.13 2.30
C ARG A 38 -5.33 -24.51 3.60
N THR A 39 -4.66 -23.53 4.18
CA THR A 39 -5.15 -22.85 5.38
C THR A 39 -6.43 -22.09 5.09
N VAL A 40 -6.48 -21.35 3.98
CA VAL A 40 -7.68 -20.61 3.57
C VAL A 40 -8.82 -21.60 3.24
N ALA A 41 -8.53 -22.70 2.55
CA ALA A 41 -9.54 -23.72 2.22
C ALA A 41 -10.17 -24.33 3.50
N ARG A 42 -9.34 -24.66 4.52
CA ARG A 42 -9.84 -25.14 5.82
C ARG A 42 -10.71 -24.11 6.55
N VAL A 43 -10.29 -22.85 6.55
CA VAL A 43 -11.07 -21.76 7.19
C VAL A 43 -12.40 -21.55 6.44
N GLU A 44 -12.41 -21.60 5.11
CA GLU A 44 -13.66 -21.48 4.33
C GLU A 44 -14.61 -22.67 4.50
N ALA A 45 -14.06 -23.85 4.78
CA ALA A 45 -14.86 -25.05 5.00
C ALA A 45 -15.71 -24.99 6.29
N ASP A 46 -15.24 -24.29 7.34
CA ASP A 46 -15.97 -24.17 8.62
C ASP A 46 -15.75 -22.78 9.23
N ILE A 47 -16.35 -21.77 8.64
CA ILE A 47 -16.20 -20.38 9.06
C ILE A 47 -16.66 -20.16 10.50
N ASP A 48 -17.74 -20.83 10.92
CA ASP A 48 -18.33 -20.65 12.25
C ASP A 48 -17.39 -21.11 13.37
N ARG A 49 -16.76 -22.26 13.17
CA ARG A 49 -15.71 -22.77 14.05
C ARG A 49 -14.54 -21.77 14.14
N TYR A 50 -14.02 -21.32 12.99
CA TYR A 50 -12.87 -20.44 12.97
C TYR A 50 -13.17 -19.03 13.51
N VAL A 51 -14.40 -18.55 13.44
CA VAL A 51 -14.84 -17.32 14.12
C VAL A 51 -14.79 -17.49 15.64
N LYS A 52 -15.26 -18.62 16.17
CA LYS A 52 -15.19 -18.94 17.61
C LYS A 52 -13.75 -19.05 18.08
N GLU A 53 -12.93 -19.84 17.37
CA GLU A 53 -11.51 -20.02 17.66
C GLU A 53 -10.74 -18.69 17.63
N LEU A 54 -10.97 -17.83 16.62
CA LEU A 54 -10.33 -16.52 16.52
C LEU A 54 -10.75 -15.59 17.69
N ARG A 55 -12.01 -15.67 18.11
CA ARG A 55 -12.50 -14.94 19.29
C ARG A 55 -11.78 -15.41 20.55
N GLU A 56 -11.67 -16.72 20.76
CA GLU A 56 -10.99 -17.32 21.90
C GLU A 56 -9.51 -16.92 21.93
N ILE A 57 -8.82 -16.98 20.81
CA ILE A 57 -7.42 -16.54 20.67
C ILE A 57 -7.28 -15.06 21.10
N ILE A 58 -8.14 -14.17 20.62
CA ILE A 58 -8.07 -12.73 20.95
C ILE A 58 -8.41 -12.48 22.43
N THR A 59 -9.45 -13.13 22.96
CA THR A 59 -9.90 -12.93 24.35
C THR A 59 -8.97 -13.60 25.37
N GLY A 60 -8.36 -14.73 25.00
CA GLY A 60 -7.39 -15.47 25.82
C GLY A 60 -5.99 -14.85 25.87
N GLY A 61 -5.78 -13.74 25.17
CA GLY A 61 -4.51 -13.03 25.19
C GLY A 61 -3.63 -13.37 24.00
N TYR A 62 -4.12 -13.06 22.79
CA TYR A 62 -3.36 -13.22 21.54
C TYR A 62 -1.92 -12.77 21.66
N GLU A 63 -1.02 -13.57 21.14
CA GLU A 63 0.40 -13.28 20.97
C GLU A 63 0.78 -13.50 19.50
N ALA A 64 1.48 -12.54 18.89
CA ALA A 64 1.96 -12.68 17.52
C ALA A 64 2.97 -13.82 17.39
N ASN A 65 2.75 -14.71 16.43
CA ASN A 65 3.68 -15.80 16.13
C ASN A 65 4.98 -15.27 15.50
N GLU A 66 6.04 -16.09 15.60
CA GLU A 66 7.30 -15.78 14.93
C GLU A 66 7.07 -15.65 13.41
N PRO A 67 7.42 -14.49 12.80
CA PRO A 67 7.23 -14.26 11.39
C PRO A 67 8.18 -15.13 10.57
N ARG A 68 7.74 -15.51 9.38
CA ARG A 68 8.62 -16.20 8.42
C ARG A 68 9.49 -15.19 7.70
N LEU A 69 10.80 -15.37 7.77
CA LEU A 69 11.73 -14.60 6.96
C LEU A 69 11.70 -15.05 5.50
N ALA A 70 11.46 -14.14 4.59
CA ALA A 70 11.42 -14.38 3.16
C ALA A 70 12.22 -13.32 2.41
N ARG A 71 13.17 -13.75 1.57
CA ARG A 71 13.91 -12.84 0.70
C ARG A 71 13.18 -12.66 -0.61
N ARG A 72 12.74 -11.45 -0.91
CA ARG A 72 11.98 -11.14 -2.11
C ARG A 72 12.65 -10.08 -2.97
N TRP A 73 12.66 -10.32 -4.30
CA TRP A 73 13.15 -9.34 -5.25
C TRP A 73 12.13 -8.21 -5.43
N ASP A 74 12.46 -7.02 -4.93
CA ASP A 74 11.67 -5.81 -5.21
C ASP A 74 11.92 -5.33 -6.64
N LYS A 75 11.05 -5.73 -7.54
CA LYS A 75 11.10 -5.30 -8.95
C LYS A 75 11.03 -3.78 -9.09
N SER A 76 10.41 -3.06 -8.15
CA SER A 76 10.28 -1.61 -8.20
C SER A 76 11.58 -0.89 -7.85
N ALA A 77 12.30 -1.36 -6.86
CA ALA A 77 13.58 -0.82 -6.41
C ALA A 77 14.78 -1.46 -7.13
N GLY A 78 14.61 -2.65 -7.73
CA GLY A 78 15.71 -3.42 -8.36
C GLY A 78 16.71 -3.95 -7.33
N LYS A 79 16.22 -4.34 -6.14
CA LYS A 79 17.03 -4.90 -5.05
C LYS A 79 16.29 -6.01 -4.32
N TRP A 80 17.06 -6.88 -3.67
CA TRP A 80 16.51 -7.84 -2.73
C TRP A 80 16.05 -7.13 -1.45
N ARG A 81 14.94 -7.59 -0.89
CA ARG A 81 14.43 -7.17 0.42
C ARG A 81 14.19 -8.40 1.27
N ASP A 82 14.64 -8.34 2.51
CA ASP A 82 14.25 -9.28 3.53
C ASP A 82 12.90 -8.83 4.08
N ILE A 83 11.91 -9.70 3.98
CA ILE A 83 10.52 -9.42 4.38
C ILE A 83 10.16 -10.39 5.49
N SER A 84 9.67 -9.87 6.59
CA SER A 84 9.12 -10.66 7.67
C SER A 84 7.63 -10.87 7.42
N GLU A 85 7.26 -12.07 6.95
CA GLU A 85 5.88 -12.44 6.64
C GLU A 85 5.20 -13.00 7.90
N PRO A 86 4.16 -12.34 8.46
CA PRO A 86 3.36 -12.90 9.53
C PRO A 86 2.75 -14.23 9.12
N ARG A 87 2.50 -15.12 10.09
CA ARG A 87 1.76 -16.36 9.82
C ARG A 87 0.37 -16.02 9.29
N LEU A 88 -0.15 -16.87 8.40
CA LEU A 88 -1.49 -16.62 7.87
C LEU A 88 -2.53 -16.79 8.98
N TRP A 89 -2.56 -17.98 9.63
CA TRP A 89 -3.42 -18.24 10.78
C TRP A 89 -2.59 -18.24 12.06
N PRO A 90 -3.04 -17.55 13.12
CA PRO A 90 -4.16 -16.61 13.17
C PRO A 90 -3.79 -15.15 12.81
N ASP A 91 -2.47 -14.83 12.65
CA ASP A 91 -1.95 -13.46 12.70
C ASP A 91 -2.59 -12.53 11.67
N GLN A 92 -2.63 -12.94 10.38
CA GLN A 92 -3.21 -12.08 9.35
C GLN A 92 -4.70 -11.80 9.60
N TYR A 93 -5.43 -12.74 10.19
CA TYR A 93 -6.85 -12.56 10.53
C TYR A 93 -7.02 -11.58 11.69
N VAL A 94 -6.16 -11.69 12.73
CA VAL A 94 -6.14 -10.73 13.84
C VAL A 94 -5.76 -9.33 13.34
N HIS A 95 -4.78 -9.21 12.46
CA HIS A 95 -4.39 -7.93 11.85
C HIS A 95 -5.58 -7.24 11.17
N HIS A 96 -6.33 -8.00 10.37
CA HIS A 96 -7.51 -7.47 9.68
C HIS A 96 -8.60 -7.08 10.67
N ALA A 97 -8.92 -7.92 11.65
CA ALA A 97 -9.93 -7.64 12.67
C ALA A 97 -9.61 -6.36 13.45
N VAL A 98 -8.36 -6.17 13.88
CA VAL A 98 -7.89 -4.97 14.59
C VAL A 98 -8.00 -3.72 13.73
N ILE A 99 -7.51 -3.79 12.48
CA ILE A 99 -7.52 -2.62 11.60
C ILE A 99 -8.93 -2.21 11.19
N GLN A 100 -9.84 -3.14 10.95
CA GLN A 100 -11.25 -2.82 10.64
C GLN A 100 -11.89 -1.94 11.72
N VAL A 101 -11.59 -2.20 13.00
CA VAL A 101 -12.10 -1.41 14.13
C VAL A 101 -11.36 -0.08 14.28
N LEU A 102 -10.04 -0.05 14.03
CA LEU A 102 -9.22 1.14 14.21
C LEU A 102 -9.23 2.09 13.00
N GLU A 103 -9.47 1.58 11.79
CA GLU A 103 -9.46 2.38 10.55
C GLU A 103 -10.30 3.66 10.65
N PRO A 104 -11.59 3.64 11.09
CA PRO A 104 -12.40 4.84 11.21
C PRO A 104 -11.81 5.89 12.16
N ILE A 105 -11.11 5.43 13.21
CA ILE A 105 -10.48 6.30 14.21
C ILE A 105 -9.21 6.93 13.64
N MET A 106 -8.37 6.13 13.01
CA MET A 106 -7.15 6.60 12.36
C MET A 106 -7.46 7.56 11.20
N MET A 107 -8.52 7.31 10.44
CA MET A 107 -8.92 8.16 9.32
C MET A 107 -9.34 9.58 9.72
N ARG A 108 -9.82 9.82 10.95
CA ARG A 108 -10.23 11.15 11.42
C ARG A 108 -9.09 12.20 11.39
N GLY A 109 -7.84 11.77 11.52
CA GLY A 109 -6.67 12.64 11.50
C GLY A 109 -5.81 12.52 10.26
N MET A 110 -6.25 11.74 9.26
CA MET A 110 -5.49 11.45 8.06
C MET A 110 -5.58 12.62 7.07
N ASP A 111 -4.45 13.16 6.64
CA ASP A 111 -4.42 14.19 5.61
C ASP A 111 -5.09 13.73 4.32
N ASN A 112 -5.80 14.64 3.63
CA ASN A 112 -6.52 14.34 2.40
C ASN A 112 -5.60 13.86 1.27
N PHE A 113 -4.35 14.27 1.26
CA PHE A 113 -3.34 13.87 0.28
C PHE A 113 -2.32 12.87 0.82
N CYS A 114 -2.64 12.18 1.92
CA CYS A 114 -1.99 10.93 2.27
C CYS A 114 -2.54 9.83 1.33
N CYS A 115 -1.69 9.34 0.42
CA CYS A 115 -2.11 8.49 -0.69
C CYS A 115 -1.64 7.03 -0.57
N GLY A 116 -0.86 6.70 0.46
CA GLY A 116 -0.32 5.35 0.65
C GLY A 116 -1.25 4.46 1.45
N SER A 117 -1.64 3.31 0.89
CA SER A 117 -2.41 2.24 1.59
C SER A 117 -3.75 2.67 2.20
N ILE A 118 -4.38 3.70 1.65
CA ILE A 118 -5.70 4.19 2.06
C ILE A 118 -6.69 3.89 0.94
N ARG A 119 -7.84 3.31 1.31
CA ARG A 119 -8.91 3.02 0.35
C ARG A 119 -9.31 4.29 -0.40
N ASN A 120 -9.47 4.20 -1.71
CA ASN A 120 -9.83 5.29 -2.63
C ASN A 120 -8.80 6.45 -2.74
N ARG A 121 -7.67 6.39 -2.03
CA ARG A 121 -6.59 7.40 -2.06
C ARG A 121 -5.24 6.81 -2.51
N GLY A 122 -5.25 5.95 -3.54
CA GLY A 122 -4.03 5.34 -4.08
C GLY A 122 -3.24 6.25 -5.01
N ILE A 123 -2.26 5.66 -5.71
CA ILE A 123 -1.37 6.34 -6.67
C ILE A 123 -2.13 7.26 -7.64
N HIS A 124 -3.23 6.78 -8.23
CA HIS A 124 -3.99 7.55 -9.21
C HIS A 124 -4.71 8.78 -8.63
N TYR A 125 -5.09 8.73 -7.35
CA TYR A 125 -5.61 9.89 -6.63
C TYR A 125 -4.54 10.98 -6.54
N GLY A 126 -3.34 10.64 -6.08
CA GLY A 126 -2.21 11.55 -6.01
C GLY A 126 -1.78 12.10 -7.38
N VAL A 127 -1.78 11.24 -8.41
CA VAL A 127 -1.47 11.66 -9.80
C VAL A 127 -2.46 12.74 -10.27
N ARG A 128 -3.76 12.56 -10.03
CA ARG A 128 -4.77 13.57 -10.38
C ARG A 128 -4.55 14.87 -9.62
N ALA A 129 -4.22 14.80 -8.33
CA ALA A 129 -3.94 15.98 -7.52
C ALA A 129 -2.75 16.78 -8.06
N ILE A 130 -1.60 16.14 -8.27
CA ILE A 130 -0.39 16.82 -8.79
C ILE A 130 -0.67 17.43 -10.17
N LYS A 131 -1.32 16.69 -11.08
CA LYS A 131 -1.71 17.22 -12.40
C LYS A 131 -2.60 18.45 -12.29
N LYS A 132 -3.59 18.41 -11.40
CA LYS A 132 -4.47 19.56 -11.15
C LYS A 132 -3.66 20.75 -10.66
N TRP A 133 -2.87 20.63 -9.60
CA TRP A 133 -2.08 21.71 -9.02
C TRP A 133 -1.13 22.34 -10.03
N MET A 134 -0.36 21.54 -10.78
CA MET A 134 0.58 22.06 -11.78
C MET A 134 -0.10 22.78 -12.94
N ARG A 135 -1.36 22.46 -13.24
CA ARG A 135 -2.16 23.12 -14.27
C ARG A 135 -2.83 24.40 -13.75
N THR A 136 -3.46 24.33 -12.54
CA THR A 136 -4.32 25.42 -12.05
C THR A 136 -3.58 26.43 -11.18
N ASP A 137 -2.43 26.06 -10.60
CA ASP A 137 -1.63 26.93 -9.74
C ASP A 137 -0.14 26.91 -10.12
N PRO A 138 0.25 27.54 -11.24
CA PRO A 138 1.66 27.63 -11.66
C PRO A 138 2.55 28.37 -10.68
N LYS A 139 2.01 29.31 -9.92
CA LYS A 139 2.74 30.09 -8.89
C LYS A 139 3.01 29.21 -7.68
N GLY A 140 2.01 28.54 -7.12
CA GLY A 140 2.14 27.64 -5.97
C GLY A 140 2.94 26.38 -6.28
N THR A 141 3.07 26.00 -7.55
CA THR A 141 3.90 24.88 -8.00
C THR A 141 5.23 25.32 -8.65
N LYS A 142 5.70 26.55 -8.39
CA LYS A 142 6.96 27.10 -8.95
C LYS A 142 8.16 26.26 -8.56
N TYR A 143 8.25 25.82 -7.32
CA TYR A 143 9.27 24.94 -6.79
C TYR A 143 8.66 23.64 -6.30
N ALA A 144 9.38 22.54 -6.45
CA ALA A 144 9.05 21.25 -5.86
C ALA A 144 10.18 20.77 -4.96
N GLU A 145 9.83 20.14 -3.86
CA GLU A 145 10.75 19.46 -2.97
C GLU A 145 10.30 18.02 -2.76
N GLU A 146 11.22 17.10 -3.02
CA GLU A 146 11.01 15.65 -2.86
C GLU A 146 11.84 15.21 -1.65
N LEU A 147 11.16 14.63 -0.64
CA LEU A 147 11.75 14.13 0.59
C LEU A 147 11.36 12.68 0.77
N ASP A 148 12.19 11.92 1.49
CA ASP A 148 12.00 10.51 1.79
C ASP A 148 12.56 10.22 3.19
N ILE A 149 11.85 9.44 4.01
CA ILE A 149 12.33 9.03 5.33
C ILE A 149 13.30 7.86 5.16
N HIS A 150 14.47 7.96 5.78
CA HIS A 150 15.48 6.92 5.74
C HIS A 150 15.02 5.69 6.52
N HIS A 151 15.00 4.52 5.87
CA HIS A 151 14.66 3.23 6.48
C HIS A 151 13.42 3.27 7.39
N PHE A 152 12.33 3.88 6.88
CA PHE A 152 11.17 4.26 7.69
C PHE A 152 10.63 3.12 8.57
N TYR A 153 10.35 1.95 7.98
CA TYR A 153 9.81 0.82 8.73
C TYR A 153 10.79 0.25 9.75
N ASP A 154 12.06 0.17 9.40
CA ASP A 154 13.12 -0.34 10.27
C ASP A 154 13.41 0.61 11.44
N SER A 155 13.16 1.92 11.23
CA SER A 155 13.37 2.97 12.24
C SER A 155 12.15 3.21 13.12
N LEU A 156 10.97 2.67 12.75
CA LEU A 156 9.73 2.88 13.47
C LEU A 156 9.57 1.85 14.59
N THR A 157 9.70 2.30 15.84
CA THR A 157 9.56 1.44 17.02
C THR A 157 8.10 1.21 17.43
N ALA A 158 7.81 0.05 18.04
CA ALA A 158 6.50 -0.23 18.63
C ALA A 158 6.11 0.83 19.68
N GLU A 159 7.08 1.33 20.47
CA GLU A 159 6.86 2.38 21.46
C GLU A 159 6.34 3.68 20.81
N THR A 160 6.96 4.12 19.71
CA THR A 160 6.52 5.32 18.96
C THR A 160 5.09 5.17 18.45
N VAL A 161 4.75 3.98 17.94
CA VAL A 161 3.40 3.66 17.49
C VAL A 161 2.43 3.66 18.68
N MET A 162 2.76 2.98 19.78
CA MET A 162 1.91 2.92 20.97
C MET A 162 1.69 4.30 21.61
N LYS A 163 2.72 5.15 21.67
CA LYS A 163 2.58 6.54 22.11
C LYS A 163 1.54 7.30 21.27
N ARG A 164 1.51 7.04 19.98
CA ARG A 164 0.52 7.63 19.07
C ARG A 164 -0.87 7.03 19.26
N LEU A 165 -1.00 5.71 19.33
CA LEU A 165 -2.28 5.01 19.52
C LEU A 165 -2.95 5.40 20.83
N ARG A 166 -2.22 5.52 21.94
CA ARG A 166 -2.74 5.96 23.25
C ARG A 166 -3.35 7.38 23.24
N ARG A 167 -2.98 8.22 22.26
CA ARG A 167 -3.62 9.53 22.04
C ARG A 167 -4.95 9.44 21.29
N LEU A 168 -5.21 8.34 20.59
CA LEU A 168 -6.42 8.13 19.78
C LEU A 168 -7.42 7.21 20.50
N VAL A 169 -6.92 6.23 21.23
CA VAL A 169 -7.65 5.14 21.86
C VAL A 169 -7.51 5.22 23.39
N LYS A 170 -8.62 5.02 24.11
CA LYS A 170 -8.67 4.91 25.59
C LYS A 170 -8.86 3.46 26.04
N ASP A 171 -9.41 2.60 25.17
CA ASP A 171 -9.69 1.19 25.46
C ASP A 171 -8.39 0.41 25.71
N ARG A 172 -8.18 0.02 26.98
CA ARG A 172 -6.96 -0.64 27.44
C ARG A 172 -6.77 -2.01 26.77
N ARG A 173 -7.84 -2.82 26.70
CA ARG A 173 -7.78 -4.16 26.10
C ARG A 173 -7.42 -4.09 24.60
N MET A 174 -7.97 -3.09 23.89
CA MET A 174 -7.63 -2.86 22.48
C MET A 174 -6.15 -2.45 22.31
N LEU A 175 -5.63 -1.61 23.20
CA LEU A 175 -4.22 -1.20 23.19
C LEU A 175 -3.28 -2.38 23.48
N GLU A 176 -3.64 -3.27 24.41
CA GLU A 176 -2.89 -4.49 24.72
C GLU A 176 -2.80 -5.41 23.50
N VAL A 177 -3.88 -5.59 22.74
CA VAL A 177 -3.84 -6.36 21.48
C VAL A 177 -2.93 -5.68 20.47
N CYS A 178 -2.97 -4.34 20.32
CA CYS A 178 -2.09 -3.62 19.42
C CYS A 178 -0.60 -3.79 19.80
N GLU A 179 -0.28 -3.80 21.07
CA GLU A 179 1.08 -4.01 21.58
C GLU A 179 1.60 -5.41 21.25
N ARG A 180 0.76 -6.43 21.48
CA ARG A 180 1.07 -7.84 21.16
C ARG A 180 1.21 -8.08 19.66
N LEU A 181 0.44 -7.39 18.81
CA LEU A 181 0.63 -7.40 17.36
C LEU A 181 2.05 -6.98 16.96
N MET A 182 2.61 -6.02 17.67
CA MET A 182 3.94 -5.45 17.39
C MET A 182 5.07 -6.12 18.17
N LYS A 183 4.87 -7.30 18.75
CA LYS A 183 5.88 -8.07 19.50
C LYS A 183 7.20 -8.22 18.71
N HIS A 184 7.12 -8.44 17.42
CA HIS A 184 8.26 -8.56 16.50
C HIS A 184 8.56 -7.27 15.72
N GLY A 185 8.05 -6.09 16.19
CA GLY A 185 8.24 -4.79 15.55
C GLY A 185 7.24 -4.47 14.45
N ILE A 186 7.56 -3.46 13.64
CA ILE A 186 6.73 -3.01 12.52
C ILE A 186 7.17 -3.71 11.24
N LEU A 187 6.60 -4.88 11.00
CA LEU A 187 7.03 -5.78 9.94
C LEU A 187 6.66 -5.29 8.54
N ILE A 188 7.62 -5.29 7.62
CA ILE A 188 7.33 -5.10 6.19
C ILE A 188 6.59 -6.36 5.70
N GLY A 189 5.31 -6.18 5.33
CA GLY A 189 4.43 -7.27 4.89
C GLY A 189 3.25 -7.55 5.84
N ALA A 190 3.26 -7.00 7.06
CA ALA A 190 2.11 -7.07 7.96
C ALA A 190 1.05 -6.01 7.59
N TYR A 191 -0.21 -6.42 7.58
CA TYR A 191 -1.32 -5.54 7.19
C TYR A 191 -1.46 -4.31 8.11
N PHE A 192 -1.25 -4.46 9.41
CA PHE A 192 -1.31 -3.36 10.37
C PHE A 192 -0.21 -2.31 10.19
N SER A 193 0.98 -2.73 9.73
CA SER A 193 2.17 -1.86 9.72
C SER A 193 1.97 -0.58 8.92
N GLN A 194 1.31 -0.66 7.78
CA GLN A 194 1.04 0.51 6.93
C GLN A 194 0.07 1.50 7.57
N TRP A 195 -0.93 1.00 8.28
CA TRP A 195 -1.90 1.82 8.99
C TRP A 195 -1.28 2.53 10.19
N PHE A 196 -0.51 1.80 10.99
CA PHE A 196 0.17 2.36 12.15
C PHE A 196 1.24 3.37 11.74
N ALA A 197 2.05 3.06 10.73
CA ALA A 197 3.03 3.97 10.18
C ALA A 197 2.42 5.28 9.65
N ASN A 198 1.33 5.20 8.88
CA ASN A 198 0.59 6.39 8.45
C ASN A 198 0.04 7.20 9.64
N THR A 199 -0.44 6.52 10.68
CA THR A 199 -1.02 7.16 11.87
C THR A 199 0.03 7.90 12.69
N VAL A 200 1.26 7.38 12.77
CA VAL A 200 2.40 8.08 13.42
C VAL A 200 2.72 9.39 12.71
N LEU A 201 2.65 9.44 11.38
CA LEU A 201 2.97 10.64 10.61
C LEU A 201 1.84 11.69 10.54
N GLN A 202 0.64 11.40 11.04
CA GLN A 202 -0.47 12.37 11.04
C GLN A 202 -0.14 13.73 11.70
N PRO A 203 0.54 13.79 12.86
CA PRO A 203 0.94 15.07 13.44
C PRO A 203 1.92 15.85 12.57
N LEU A 204 2.80 15.15 11.85
CA LEU A 204 3.71 15.78 10.89
C LEU A 204 2.94 16.32 9.68
N ASP A 205 1.97 15.56 9.14
CA ASP A 205 1.11 16.03 8.05
C ASP A 205 0.39 17.33 8.44
N ARG A 206 -0.13 17.38 9.67
CA ARG A 206 -0.78 18.56 10.25
C ARG A 206 0.20 19.72 10.38
N LEU A 207 1.38 19.47 10.95
CA LEU A 207 2.43 20.48 11.10
C LEU A 207 2.80 21.13 9.76
N ILE A 208 2.97 20.31 8.72
CA ILE A 208 3.24 20.76 7.35
C ILE A 208 2.13 21.68 6.85
N ARG A 209 0.87 21.30 7.05
CA ARG A 209 -0.30 22.09 6.63
C ARG A 209 -0.41 23.42 7.39
N GLU A 210 -0.31 23.36 8.70
CA GLU A 210 -0.47 24.52 9.58
C GLU A 210 0.69 25.51 9.47
N SER A 211 1.88 25.07 9.02
CA SER A 211 3.03 25.94 8.81
C SER A 211 2.82 27.04 7.77
N GLY A 212 1.92 26.85 6.80
CA GLY A 212 1.71 27.77 5.68
C GLY A 212 2.94 27.99 4.79
N MET A 213 3.95 27.09 4.89
CA MET A 213 5.23 27.24 4.18
C MET A 213 5.23 26.56 2.80
N CYS A 214 4.28 25.66 2.53
CA CYS A 214 4.05 25.06 1.21
C CYS A 214 2.63 25.36 0.70
N ASP A 215 2.48 25.49 -0.60
CA ASP A 215 1.18 25.72 -1.24
C ASP A 215 0.42 24.42 -1.47
N HIS A 216 1.14 23.32 -1.80
CA HIS A 216 0.57 21.99 -1.96
C HIS A 216 1.49 20.92 -1.35
N TYR A 217 0.85 19.88 -0.81
CA TYR A 217 1.50 18.79 -0.12
C TYR A 217 0.84 17.46 -0.45
N LEU A 218 1.65 16.45 -0.71
CA LEU A 218 1.22 15.06 -0.92
C LEU A 218 2.22 14.12 -0.26
N ARG A 219 1.71 13.11 0.46
CA ARG A 219 2.51 12.02 1.02
C ARG A 219 2.08 10.67 0.47
N TYR A 220 3.04 9.86 0.10
CA TYR A 220 2.85 8.45 -0.22
C TYR A 220 3.76 7.61 0.67
N MET A 221 3.20 7.08 1.76
CA MET A 221 3.94 6.41 2.84
C MET A 221 5.01 7.34 3.43
N ASP A 222 6.28 7.02 3.23
CA ASP A 222 7.49 7.74 3.65
C ASP A 222 7.97 8.82 2.68
N ASN A 223 7.36 8.90 1.50
CA ASN A 223 7.73 9.86 0.46
C ASN A 223 6.83 11.10 0.49
N PHE A 224 7.45 12.27 0.58
CA PHE A 224 6.79 13.57 0.58
C PHE A 224 7.05 14.31 -0.73
N THR A 225 6.02 14.95 -1.26
CA THR A 225 6.12 15.87 -2.39
C THR A 225 5.52 17.21 -1.96
N LEU A 226 6.36 18.21 -1.82
CA LEU A 226 5.98 19.56 -1.40
C LEU A 226 6.10 20.49 -2.60
N PHE A 227 5.15 21.42 -2.72
CA PHE A 227 5.21 22.50 -3.71
C PHE A 227 5.08 23.85 -3.03
N GLY A 228 5.74 24.85 -3.59
CA GLY A 228 5.63 26.21 -3.08
C GLY A 228 6.15 27.26 -4.05
N ARG A 229 5.67 28.49 -3.85
CA ARG A 229 6.10 29.67 -4.60
C ARG A 229 7.43 30.24 -4.12
N ASN A 230 7.84 29.89 -2.88
CA ASN A 230 9.01 30.45 -2.24
C ASN A 230 9.99 29.37 -1.80
N LYS A 231 11.19 29.35 -2.42
CA LYS A 231 12.25 28.39 -2.15
C LYS A 231 12.77 28.45 -0.70
N ARG A 232 12.83 29.67 -0.10
CA ARG A 232 13.30 29.86 1.30
C ARG A 232 12.30 29.25 2.28
N LYS A 233 10.97 29.45 2.05
CA LYS A 233 9.93 28.83 2.88
C LYS A 233 10.01 27.29 2.83
N LEU A 234 10.20 26.69 1.67
CA LEU A 234 10.34 25.23 1.55
C LEU A 234 11.57 24.71 2.31
N ARG A 235 12.72 25.42 2.26
CA ARG A 235 13.90 25.06 3.05
C ARG A 235 13.62 25.08 4.56
N ARG A 236 12.98 26.15 5.06
CA ARG A 236 12.57 26.23 6.47
C ARG A 236 11.59 25.12 6.85
N LEU A 237 10.66 24.79 5.96
CA LEU A 237 9.74 23.68 6.17
C LEU A 237 10.48 22.35 6.29
N ARG A 238 11.48 22.08 5.44
CA ARG A 238 12.31 20.88 5.55
C ARG A 238 13.03 20.82 6.89
N GLU A 239 13.65 21.90 7.34
CA GLU A 239 14.31 21.98 8.65
C GLU A 239 13.34 21.68 9.80
N LEU A 240 12.10 22.16 9.70
CA LEU A 240 11.03 21.84 10.64
C LEU A 240 10.65 20.35 10.60
N ILE A 241 10.54 19.77 9.41
CA ILE A 241 10.29 18.33 9.22
C ILE A 241 11.44 17.52 9.83
N GLU A 242 12.70 17.88 9.56
CA GLU A 242 13.89 17.22 10.12
C GLU A 242 13.89 17.23 11.64
N LYS A 243 13.61 18.39 12.25
CA LYS A 243 13.49 18.52 13.72
C LYS A 243 12.38 17.62 14.28
N TRP A 244 11.22 17.61 13.64
CA TRP A 244 10.10 16.77 14.06
C TRP A 244 10.45 15.28 13.96
N LEU A 245 11.05 14.86 12.85
CA LEU A 245 11.47 13.47 12.63
C LEU A 245 12.51 13.04 13.67
N ALA A 246 13.53 13.86 13.93
CA ALA A 246 14.56 13.60 14.94
C ALA A 246 13.96 13.40 16.34
N ALA A 247 12.98 14.22 16.74
CA ALA A 247 12.27 14.07 18.01
C ALA A 247 11.45 12.76 18.12
N HIS A 248 11.25 12.05 16.99
CA HIS A 248 10.53 10.77 16.92
C HIS A 248 11.44 9.58 16.54
N GLY A 249 12.77 9.76 16.62
CA GLY A 249 13.75 8.72 16.27
C GLY A 249 13.85 8.44 14.76
N LEU A 250 13.35 9.35 13.93
CA LEU A 250 13.34 9.23 12.46
C LEU A 250 14.26 10.27 11.84
N ARG A 251 14.70 10.04 10.59
CA ARG A 251 15.52 11.02 9.85
C ARG A 251 15.17 11.03 8.37
N LEU A 252 15.40 12.14 7.70
CA LEU A 252 15.32 12.21 6.24
C LEU A 252 16.47 11.44 5.58
N ASN A 253 16.18 10.90 4.39
CA ASN A 253 17.21 10.43 3.49
C ASN A 253 17.96 11.63 2.91
N GLY A 254 19.29 11.66 2.96
CA GLY A 254 20.12 12.76 2.44
C GLY A 254 20.00 13.06 0.93
N LYS A 255 19.18 12.27 0.20
CA LYS A 255 18.94 12.41 -1.24
C LYS A 255 17.74 13.32 -1.58
N TRP A 256 17.34 14.20 -0.67
CA TRP A 256 16.27 15.17 -0.93
C TRP A 256 16.67 16.16 -2.05
N GLN A 257 15.65 16.69 -2.75
CA GLN A 257 15.88 17.57 -3.90
C GLN A 257 14.86 18.71 -3.92
N LEU A 258 15.37 19.95 -3.99
CA LEU A 258 14.56 21.17 -4.12
C LEU A 258 14.95 21.92 -5.39
N TYR A 259 14.01 22.04 -6.33
CA TYR A 259 14.28 22.59 -7.68
C TYR A 259 13.07 23.33 -8.26
N PRO A 260 13.30 24.22 -9.26
CA PRO A 260 12.22 24.86 -10.00
C PRO A 260 11.57 23.86 -10.99
N THR A 261 10.25 23.78 -10.98
CA THR A 261 9.48 22.87 -11.85
C THR A 261 9.52 23.23 -13.33
N ALA A 262 9.88 24.47 -13.66
CA ALA A 262 10.11 24.90 -15.03
C ALA A 262 11.36 24.27 -15.67
N LYS A 263 12.39 23.99 -14.85
CA LYS A 263 13.66 23.40 -15.31
C LYS A 263 13.68 21.87 -15.20
N ARG A 264 12.86 21.30 -14.34
CA ARG A 264 12.87 19.86 -14.06
C ARG A 264 11.48 19.33 -13.77
N THR A 265 11.15 18.17 -14.31
CA THR A 265 9.90 17.44 -14.02
C THR A 265 9.91 16.85 -12.61
N VAL A 266 8.78 16.92 -11.93
CA VAL A 266 8.57 16.32 -10.60
C VAL A 266 8.41 14.81 -10.73
N ALA A 267 9.17 14.05 -9.95
CA ALA A 267 9.19 12.59 -10.02
C ALA A 267 8.48 11.96 -8.81
N ALA A 268 7.17 11.80 -8.89
CA ALA A 268 6.35 11.22 -7.83
C ALA A 268 5.46 10.07 -8.33
N LEU A 269 5.08 9.14 -7.44
CA LEU A 269 4.06 8.09 -7.68
C LEU A 269 4.31 7.22 -8.94
N GLY A 270 5.55 7.10 -9.39
CA GLY A 270 5.91 6.35 -10.60
C GLY A 270 5.76 7.13 -11.91
N TYR A 271 5.49 8.42 -11.83
CA TYR A 271 5.35 9.34 -12.98
C TYR A 271 6.35 10.49 -12.90
N ARG A 272 6.44 11.24 -14.00
CA ARG A 272 7.16 12.51 -14.14
C ARG A 272 6.17 13.56 -14.61
N PHE A 273 6.02 14.60 -13.81
CA PHE A 273 5.08 15.69 -14.08
C PHE A 273 5.85 16.90 -14.60
N GLY A 274 5.53 17.32 -15.81
CA GLY A 274 5.95 18.60 -16.39
C GLY A 274 4.77 19.57 -16.44
N ARG A 275 5.02 20.81 -16.82
CA ARG A 275 3.95 21.78 -17.06
C ARG A 275 3.21 21.39 -18.34
N GLY A 276 1.93 21.07 -18.21
CA GLY A 276 1.08 20.65 -19.32
C GLY A 276 1.21 19.18 -19.77
N TYR A 277 2.13 18.40 -19.22
CA TYR A 277 2.29 16.99 -19.58
C TYR A 277 2.67 16.10 -18.40
N THR A 278 2.37 14.82 -18.53
CA THR A 278 2.74 13.78 -17.57
C THR A 278 3.25 12.57 -18.29
N LEU A 279 4.37 12.00 -17.85
CA LEU A 279 5.01 10.83 -18.44
C LEU A 279 5.18 9.74 -17.38
N LEU A 280 5.28 8.47 -17.80
CA LEU A 280 5.77 7.42 -16.90
C LEU A 280 7.25 7.64 -16.59
N ARG A 281 7.68 7.25 -15.37
CA ARG A 281 9.11 7.14 -15.06
C ARG A 281 9.81 6.22 -16.07
N LYS A 282 11.02 6.57 -16.47
CA LYS A 282 11.84 5.81 -17.45
C LYS A 282 11.84 4.31 -17.15
N ARG A 283 12.07 3.91 -15.89
CA ARG A 283 12.05 2.50 -15.46
C ARG A 283 10.72 1.80 -15.78
N ASN A 284 9.59 2.44 -15.50
CA ASN A 284 8.27 1.87 -15.77
C ASN A 284 7.98 1.76 -17.27
N MET A 285 8.43 2.75 -18.06
CA MET A 285 8.35 2.73 -19.52
C MET A 285 9.18 1.58 -20.12
N VAL A 286 10.42 1.42 -19.66
CA VAL A 286 11.29 0.31 -20.10
C VAL A 286 10.64 -1.03 -19.83
N ARG A 287 10.12 -1.24 -18.62
CA ARG A 287 9.40 -2.48 -18.25
C ARG A 287 8.16 -2.73 -19.10
N LEU A 288 7.41 -1.68 -19.42
CA LEU A 288 6.26 -1.77 -20.30
C LEU A 288 6.71 -2.24 -21.71
N LYS A 289 7.74 -1.61 -22.30
CA LYS A 289 8.29 -2.00 -23.60
C LYS A 289 8.80 -3.45 -23.61
N HIS A 290 9.51 -3.88 -22.56
CA HIS A 290 9.95 -5.28 -22.41
C HIS A 290 8.78 -6.26 -22.38
N SER A 291 7.72 -5.94 -21.64
CA SER A 291 6.52 -6.79 -21.55
C SER A 291 5.78 -6.87 -22.88
N LEU A 292 5.70 -5.77 -23.64
CA LEU A 292 5.14 -5.73 -24.99
C LEU A 292 5.97 -6.60 -25.94
N SER A 293 7.30 -6.45 -25.93
CA SER A 293 8.20 -7.27 -26.75
C SER A 293 8.10 -8.75 -26.44
N ALA A 294 8.00 -9.12 -25.16
CA ALA A 294 7.80 -10.52 -24.74
C ALA A 294 6.45 -11.07 -25.23
N CYS A 295 5.39 -10.28 -25.13
CA CYS A 295 4.06 -10.66 -25.63
C CYS A 295 4.06 -10.85 -27.16
N ARG A 296 4.66 -9.93 -27.91
CA ARG A 296 4.80 -10.04 -29.38
C ARG A 296 5.60 -11.26 -29.79
N ARG A 297 6.71 -11.58 -29.10
CA ARG A 297 7.49 -12.81 -29.37
C ARG A 297 6.67 -14.06 -29.16
N ALA A 298 5.86 -14.12 -28.07
CA ALA A 298 4.97 -15.26 -27.83
C ALA A 298 3.95 -15.42 -28.97
N MET A 299 3.32 -14.32 -29.40
CA MET A 299 2.36 -14.33 -30.51
C MET A 299 2.97 -14.76 -31.85
N ARG A 300 4.17 -14.26 -32.21
CA ARG A 300 4.87 -14.62 -33.46
C ARG A 300 5.27 -16.09 -33.52
N ARG A 301 5.59 -16.68 -32.35
CA ARG A 301 5.96 -18.11 -32.23
C ARG A 301 4.75 -19.01 -32.01
N HIS A 302 3.54 -18.50 -32.16
CA HIS A 302 2.28 -19.22 -31.88
C HIS A 302 2.21 -19.84 -30.47
N HIS A 303 3.03 -19.32 -29.54
CA HIS A 303 3.00 -19.74 -28.14
C HIS A 303 1.86 -19.06 -27.39
N ALA A 304 1.25 -19.79 -26.45
CA ALA A 304 0.25 -19.23 -25.57
C ALA A 304 0.86 -18.09 -24.70
N ILE A 305 0.14 -16.98 -24.58
CA ILE A 305 0.54 -15.89 -23.68
C ILE A 305 0.35 -16.35 -22.23
N LYS A 306 1.44 -16.37 -21.45
CA LYS A 306 1.36 -16.74 -20.02
C LYS A 306 0.46 -15.77 -19.27
N PRO A 307 -0.47 -16.24 -18.42
CA PRO A 307 -1.41 -15.39 -17.66
C PRO A 307 -0.74 -14.27 -16.86
N ALA A 308 0.38 -14.58 -16.19
CA ALA A 308 1.16 -13.59 -15.43
C ALA A 308 1.72 -12.46 -16.33
N LEU A 309 2.13 -12.76 -17.58
CA LEU A 309 2.55 -11.76 -18.54
C LEU A 309 1.36 -10.89 -18.99
N ALA A 310 0.21 -11.52 -19.29
CA ALA A 310 -1.00 -10.83 -19.68
C ALA A 310 -1.50 -9.86 -18.57
N GLN A 311 -1.58 -10.34 -17.34
CA GLN A 311 -1.96 -9.55 -16.16
C GLN A 311 -1.01 -8.37 -15.91
N GLY A 312 0.31 -8.65 -15.92
CA GLY A 312 1.34 -7.64 -15.75
C GLY A 312 1.33 -6.58 -16.85
N LEU A 313 1.09 -6.97 -18.10
CA LEU A 313 1.01 -6.06 -19.23
C LEU A 313 -0.27 -5.20 -19.18
N LEU A 314 -1.43 -5.78 -18.87
CA LEU A 314 -2.68 -5.03 -18.66
C LEU A 314 -2.54 -3.99 -17.54
N SER A 315 -1.93 -4.36 -16.41
CA SER A 315 -1.66 -3.43 -15.30
C SER A 315 -0.80 -2.24 -15.75
N ARG A 316 0.30 -2.49 -16.49
CA ARG A 316 1.18 -1.43 -17.02
C ARG A 316 0.50 -0.56 -18.07
N LEU A 317 -0.30 -1.15 -18.96
CA LEU A 317 -1.10 -0.39 -19.94
C LEU A 317 -2.15 0.48 -19.21
N GLY A 318 -2.71 -0.03 -18.09
CA GLY A 318 -3.60 0.74 -17.22
C GLY A 318 -2.90 1.97 -16.62
N GLN A 319 -1.64 1.85 -16.19
CA GLN A 319 -0.86 3.00 -15.70
C GLN A 319 -0.67 4.07 -16.78
N MET A 320 -0.48 3.69 -18.04
CA MET A 320 -0.33 4.62 -19.16
C MET A 320 -1.52 5.56 -19.35
N LYS A 321 -2.74 5.12 -19.03
CA LYS A 321 -3.96 5.95 -19.16
C LYS A 321 -3.95 7.21 -18.29
N HIS A 322 -3.08 7.27 -17.29
CA HIS A 322 -2.94 8.41 -16.37
C HIS A 322 -1.86 9.41 -16.79
N CYS A 323 -1.23 9.23 -17.94
CA CYS A 323 -0.21 10.12 -18.50
C CYS A 323 -0.45 10.37 -19.99
N ASN A 324 0.41 11.15 -20.66
CA ASN A 324 0.34 11.38 -22.10
C ASN A 324 0.66 10.09 -22.83
N HIS A 325 -0.35 9.41 -23.34
CA HIS A 325 -0.26 8.03 -23.81
C HIS A 325 -0.66 7.81 -25.27
N VAL A 326 -1.37 8.76 -25.89
CA VAL A 326 -1.99 8.58 -27.23
C VAL A 326 -0.95 8.09 -28.25
N HIS A 327 0.13 8.82 -28.44
CA HIS A 327 1.20 8.45 -29.36
C HIS A 327 1.82 7.07 -29.06
N PHE A 328 2.02 6.76 -27.76
CA PHE A 328 2.54 5.44 -27.37
C PHE A 328 1.61 4.31 -27.77
N PHE A 329 0.28 4.47 -27.54
CA PHE A 329 -0.70 3.45 -27.92
C PHE A 329 -0.75 3.26 -29.42
N GLN A 330 -0.77 4.35 -30.20
CA GLN A 330 -0.74 4.28 -31.67
C GLN A 330 0.51 3.58 -32.21
N SER A 331 1.68 3.88 -31.65
CA SER A 331 2.96 3.36 -32.14
C SER A 331 3.32 1.96 -31.62
N TYR A 332 2.86 1.59 -30.42
CA TYR A 332 3.37 0.39 -29.72
C TYR A 332 2.29 -0.61 -29.30
N VAL A 333 1.02 -0.33 -29.40
CA VAL A 333 -0.05 -1.25 -28.94
C VAL A 333 -0.93 -1.64 -30.11
N GLU A 334 -0.79 -2.87 -30.57
CA GLU A 334 -1.58 -3.41 -31.69
C GLU A 334 -3.08 -3.39 -31.37
N ALA A 335 -3.88 -3.14 -32.40
CA ALA A 335 -5.34 -3.21 -32.28
C ALA A 335 -5.78 -4.59 -31.77
N GLY A 336 -6.73 -4.62 -30.86
CA GLY A 336 -7.23 -5.89 -30.28
C GLY A 336 -6.34 -6.55 -29.21
N LEU A 337 -5.06 -6.13 -29.04
CA LEU A 337 -4.17 -6.74 -28.07
C LEU A 337 -4.76 -6.74 -26.65
N GLN A 338 -5.35 -5.63 -26.19
CA GLN A 338 -5.94 -5.57 -24.85
C GLN A 338 -7.10 -6.55 -24.68
N ARG A 339 -7.92 -6.76 -25.72
CA ARG A 339 -9.02 -7.75 -25.72
C ARG A 339 -8.44 -9.16 -25.54
N LYS A 340 -7.42 -9.51 -26.35
CA LYS A 340 -6.73 -10.81 -26.28
C LYS A 340 -6.13 -11.07 -24.89
N LEU A 341 -5.45 -10.09 -24.30
CA LEU A 341 -4.90 -10.20 -22.94
C LEU A 341 -5.99 -10.39 -21.88
N LYS A 342 -7.13 -9.67 -22.00
CA LYS A 342 -8.28 -9.85 -21.10
C LYS A 342 -8.88 -11.26 -21.20
N CYS A 343 -8.98 -11.84 -22.40
CA CYS A 343 -9.42 -13.23 -22.58
C CYS A 343 -8.50 -14.18 -21.82
N VAL A 344 -7.19 -14.10 -22.02
CA VAL A 344 -6.21 -14.95 -21.32
C VAL A 344 -6.38 -14.87 -19.80
N VAL A 345 -6.55 -13.65 -19.25
CA VAL A 345 -6.74 -13.46 -17.80
C VAL A 345 -8.07 -14.05 -17.32
N ARG A 346 -9.16 -13.88 -18.08
CA ARG A 346 -10.49 -14.45 -17.73
C ARG A 346 -10.50 -15.97 -17.74
N GLU A 347 -9.91 -16.57 -18.75
CA GLU A 347 -9.79 -18.04 -18.84
C GLU A 347 -8.97 -18.60 -17.68
N HIS A 348 -7.88 -17.93 -17.33
CA HIS A 348 -7.06 -18.31 -16.19
C HIS A 348 -7.85 -18.22 -14.88
N ALA A 349 -8.53 -17.10 -14.64
CA ALA A 349 -9.39 -16.92 -13.46
C ALA A 349 -10.50 -17.97 -13.35
N ARG A 350 -11.09 -18.39 -14.50
CA ARG A 350 -12.08 -19.48 -14.53
C ARG A 350 -11.46 -20.83 -14.11
N LYS A 351 -10.26 -21.14 -14.61
CA LYS A 351 -9.53 -22.36 -14.23
C LYS A 351 -9.12 -22.33 -12.75
N GLU A 352 -8.69 -21.20 -12.22
CA GLU A 352 -8.40 -21.05 -10.79
C GLU A 352 -9.64 -21.25 -9.92
N ARG A 353 -10.78 -20.68 -10.30
CA ARG A 353 -12.05 -20.87 -9.58
C ARG A 353 -12.46 -22.36 -9.54
N ALA A 354 -12.35 -23.08 -10.65
CA ALA A 354 -12.64 -24.51 -10.70
C ALA A 354 -11.73 -25.30 -9.74
N ARG A 355 -10.41 -25.02 -9.77
CA ARG A 355 -9.45 -25.66 -8.85
C ARG A 355 -9.74 -25.32 -7.38
N TRP A 356 -10.20 -24.11 -7.10
CA TRP A 356 -10.57 -23.70 -5.75
C TRP A 356 -11.77 -24.49 -5.22
N ASN A 357 -12.83 -24.63 -6.02
CA ASN A 357 -14.03 -25.39 -5.64
C ASN A 357 -13.66 -26.86 -5.31
N THR A 358 -12.89 -27.53 -6.16
CA THR A 358 -12.40 -28.88 -5.90
C THR A 358 -11.57 -28.97 -4.61
N SER A 359 -10.72 -27.98 -4.35
CA SER A 359 -9.87 -27.94 -3.14
C SER A 359 -10.69 -27.72 -1.87
N THR A 360 -11.77 -26.94 -1.96
CA THR A 360 -12.69 -26.72 -0.83
C THR A 360 -13.54 -27.94 -0.54
N GLU A 361 -14.05 -28.63 -1.59
CA GLU A 361 -14.76 -29.89 -1.45
C GLU A 361 -13.89 -30.99 -0.79
N GLN A 362 -12.62 -31.09 -1.21
CA GLN A 362 -11.66 -32.03 -0.58
C GLN A 362 -11.36 -31.64 0.88
N ALA A 363 -11.35 -30.36 1.23
CA ALA A 363 -11.14 -29.91 2.60
C ALA A 363 -12.35 -30.23 3.49
N LEU A 364 -13.57 -30.12 2.95
CA LEU A 364 -14.82 -30.52 3.63
C LEU A 364 -14.90 -32.04 3.85
N SER A 365 -14.48 -32.85 2.88
CA SER A 365 -14.49 -34.31 3.01
C SER A 365 -13.42 -34.88 3.96
N ALA A 366 -12.41 -34.08 4.30
CA ALA A 366 -11.31 -34.44 5.19
C ALA A 366 -11.47 -33.90 6.62
N ALA A 367 -12.52 -33.09 6.87
CA ALA A 367 -12.88 -32.54 8.19
C ALA A 367 -14.00 -33.34 8.84
#